data_adef146287f4d3d4811b6748ed29ee67
#
_entry.id   adef146287f4d3d4811b6748ed29ee67
#
_cell.length_a   1.000
_cell.length_b   1.000
_cell.length_c   1.000
_cell.angle_alpha   90.00
_cell.angle_beta   90.00
_cell.angle_gamma   90.00
#
_symmetry.space_group_name_H-M   'P 1'
#
loop_
_entity.id
_entity.type
_entity.pdbx_description
1 polymer ?
#
loop_
_entity_poly.entity_id
_entity_poly.type
_entity_poly.pdbx_seq_one_letter_code
_entity_poly.pdbx_strand_id
1 'polypeptide(L)'
;MTTARHLLVVDDEPHIGLVLRPYLEQLGYRVSFARTLDEARSAMRAVPPADALLLDLHLPDGSGLDFLRDLRKQGGTARLPVLVLTAEGEDRILREARRLGAALVTKPFSPTKLSQRIAMMFGDIKEGEPE
;
A
#
# COMPACT_ATOMS: atom_id res chain seq x y z
N MET A 1 1.31 25.83 -0.50
CA MET A 1 1.79 24.69 -1.30
C MET A 1 1.44 23.39 -0.63
N THR A 2 0.84 22.47 -1.35
CA THR A 2 0.53 21.16 -0.81
C THR A 2 1.77 20.27 -0.89
N THR A 3 2.12 19.64 0.25
CA THR A 3 3.18 18.66 0.25
C THR A 3 2.71 17.41 -0.47
N ALA A 4 3.54 16.86 -1.32
CA ALA A 4 3.22 15.61 -2.00
C ALA A 4 3.00 14.47 -1.00
N ARG A 5 1.96 13.67 -1.20
CA ARG A 5 1.72 12.51 -0.34
C ARG A 5 2.76 11.43 -0.62
N HIS A 6 3.22 10.80 0.43
CA HIS A 6 4.26 9.79 0.37
C HIS A 6 3.66 8.39 0.46
N LEU A 7 3.91 7.58 -0.56
CA LEU A 7 3.48 6.19 -0.63
C LEU A 7 4.68 5.28 -0.38
N LEU A 8 4.52 4.31 0.50
CA LEU A 8 5.50 3.24 0.66
C LEU A 8 4.94 1.98 0.01
N VAL A 9 5.65 1.46 -0.98
CA VAL A 9 5.25 0.24 -1.69
C VAL A 9 6.13 -0.91 -1.19
N VAL A 10 5.51 -1.93 -0.62
CA VAL A 10 6.20 -3.11 -0.09
C VAL A 10 5.87 -4.30 -0.97
N ASP A 11 6.79 -4.67 -1.84
CA ASP A 11 6.62 -5.74 -2.81
C ASP A 11 7.99 -6.21 -3.27
N ASP A 12 8.19 -7.52 -3.36
CA ASP A 12 9.49 -8.07 -3.74
C ASP A 12 9.69 -8.24 -5.26
N GLU A 13 8.67 -7.93 -6.07
CA GLU A 13 8.80 -8.00 -7.52
C GLU A 13 9.54 -6.77 -8.06
N PRO A 14 10.73 -6.95 -8.69
CA PRO A 14 11.53 -5.80 -9.12
C PRO A 14 10.83 -4.87 -10.12
N HIS A 15 10.06 -5.42 -11.05
CA HIS A 15 9.44 -4.59 -12.08
C HIS A 15 8.21 -3.82 -11.59
N ILE A 16 7.68 -4.12 -10.41
CA ILE A 16 6.64 -3.30 -9.81
C ILE A 16 7.15 -1.86 -9.66
N GLY A 17 8.37 -1.70 -9.12
CA GLY A 17 8.98 -0.39 -8.99
C GLY A 17 9.22 0.30 -10.33
N LEU A 18 9.68 -0.47 -11.32
CA LEU A 18 9.96 0.08 -12.65
C LEU A 18 8.70 0.63 -13.34
N VAL A 19 7.56 -0.02 -13.13
CA VAL A 19 6.29 0.38 -13.75
C VAL A 19 5.58 1.43 -12.92
N LEU A 20 5.48 1.23 -11.61
CA LEU A 20 4.65 2.07 -10.77
C LEU A 20 5.30 3.40 -10.39
N ARG A 21 6.62 3.42 -10.16
CA ARG A 21 7.26 4.66 -9.72
C ARG A 21 7.00 5.84 -10.67
N PRO A 22 7.34 5.74 -11.97
CA PRO A 22 7.12 6.90 -12.84
C PRO A 22 5.64 7.26 -12.97
N TYR A 23 4.77 6.27 -12.99
CA TYR A 23 3.34 6.51 -13.10
C TYR A 23 2.80 7.28 -11.90
N LEU A 24 3.13 6.82 -10.69
CA LEU A 24 2.65 7.45 -9.46
C LEU A 24 3.30 8.82 -9.23
N GLU A 25 4.56 8.96 -9.59
CA GLU A 25 5.25 10.24 -9.47
C GLU A 25 4.65 11.29 -10.41
N GLN A 26 4.24 10.90 -11.60
CA GLN A 26 3.52 11.79 -12.52
C GLN A 26 2.21 12.28 -11.94
N LEU A 27 1.58 11.49 -11.09
CA LEU A 27 0.33 11.88 -10.42
C LEU A 27 0.58 12.75 -9.18
N GLY A 28 1.83 13.03 -8.86
CA GLY A 28 2.18 13.92 -7.77
C GLY A 28 2.55 13.23 -6.47
N TYR A 29 2.64 11.91 -6.45
CA TYR A 29 3.03 11.18 -5.23
C TYR A 29 4.55 11.09 -5.12
N ARG A 30 5.03 11.08 -3.88
CA ARG A 30 6.40 10.63 -3.58
C ARG A 30 6.31 9.14 -3.29
N VAL A 31 7.24 8.36 -3.82
CA VAL A 31 7.17 6.90 -3.74
C VAL A 31 8.47 6.33 -3.21
N SER A 32 8.37 5.51 -2.18
CA SER A 32 9.47 4.72 -1.65
C SER A 32 9.15 3.25 -1.81
N PHE A 33 10.16 2.42 -1.94
CA PHE A 33 9.98 0.97 -2.12
C PHE A 33 10.74 0.20 -1.06
N ALA A 34 10.11 -0.88 -0.59
CA ALA A 34 10.74 -1.86 0.28
C ALA A 34 10.47 -3.24 -0.32
N ARG A 35 11.47 -4.09 -0.36
CA ARG A 35 11.37 -5.43 -0.94
C ARG A 35 11.16 -6.51 0.11
N THR A 36 11.35 -6.15 1.37
CA THR A 36 11.22 -7.07 2.50
C THR A 36 10.51 -6.36 3.63
N LEU A 37 10.03 -7.12 4.60
CA LEU A 37 9.42 -6.56 5.81
C LEU A 37 10.44 -5.78 6.62
N ASP A 38 11.69 -6.22 6.63
CA ASP A 38 12.76 -5.53 7.35
C ASP A 38 12.99 -4.13 6.76
N GLU A 39 13.06 -4.04 5.42
CA GLU A 39 13.16 -2.76 4.73
C GLU A 39 11.92 -1.89 4.99
N ALA A 40 10.75 -2.52 5.03
CA ALA A 40 9.51 -1.79 5.31
C ALA A 40 9.52 -1.19 6.70
N ARG A 41 9.99 -1.94 7.71
CA ARG A 41 10.09 -1.42 9.08
C ARG A 41 11.03 -0.23 9.15
N SER A 42 12.18 -0.31 8.46
CA SER A 42 13.12 0.81 8.39
C SER A 42 12.49 2.02 7.70
N ALA A 43 11.81 1.79 6.58
CA ALA A 43 11.16 2.86 5.84
C ALA A 43 10.04 3.53 6.64
N MET A 44 9.33 2.79 7.48
CA MET A 44 8.27 3.35 8.31
C MET A 44 8.80 4.32 9.38
N ARG A 45 10.09 4.23 9.68
CA ARG A 45 10.75 5.15 10.61
C ARG A 45 11.35 6.37 9.93
N ALA A 46 11.28 6.43 8.61
CA ALA A 46 11.86 7.53 7.83
C ALA A 46 11.10 8.84 8.05
N VAL A 47 11.76 9.93 7.74
CA VAL A 47 11.17 11.28 7.81
C VAL A 47 11.25 11.88 6.41
N PRO A 48 10.14 12.34 5.83
CA PRO A 48 8.77 12.28 6.36
C PRO A 48 8.21 10.86 6.34
N PRO A 49 7.26 10.52 7.23
CA PRO A 49 6.66 9.20 7.24
C PRO A 49 5.76 8.99 6.02
N ALA A 50 5.45 7.73 5.73
CA ALA A 50 4.52 7.40 4.66
C ALA A 50 3.09 7.82 5.03
N ASP A 51 2.35 8.32 4.05
CA ASP A 51 0.94 8.68 4.20
C ASP A 51 0.03 7.50 3.89
N ALA A 52 0.52 6.53 3.14
CA ALA A 52 -0.19 5.29 2.86
C ALA A 52 0.81 4.19 2.53
N LEU A 53 0.35 2.96 2.71
CA LEU A 53 1.15 1.77 2.49
C LEU A 53 0.48 0.90 1.43
N LEU A 54 1.24 0.49 0.41
CA LEU A 54 0.83 -0.53 -0.55
C LEU A 54 1.60 -1.79 -0.17
N LEU A 55 0.89 -2.84 0.21
CA LEU A 55 1.51 -3.98 0.89
C LEU A 55 1.17 -5.31 0.21
N ASP A 56 2.18 -5.99 -0.32
CA ASP A 56 2.08 -7.38 -0.73
C ASP A 56 2.07 -8.24 0.54
N LEU A 57 1.24 -9.27 0.56
CA LEU A 57 1.13 -10.15 1.71
C LEU A 57 2.15 -11.27 1.73
N HIS A 58 2.76 -11.58 0.58
CA HIS A 58 3.76 -12.64 0.47
C HIS A 58 5.14 -12.05 0.22
N LEU A 59 5.94 -11.98 1.25
CA LEU A 59 7.26 -11.38 1.20
C LEU A 59 8.32 -12.43 1.59
N PRO A 60 9.59 -12.26 1.15
CA PRO A 60 10.60 -13.29 1.40
C PRO A 60 10.90 -13.53 2.86
N ASP A 61 10.72 -12.52 3.72
CA ASP A 61 11.05 -12.65 5.14
C ASP A 61 9.83 -12.69 6.06
N GLY A 62 8.64 -12.96 5.51
CA GLY A 62 7.48 -13.17 6.37
C GLY A 62 6.15 -12.78 5.76
N SER A 63 5.16 -12.72 6.63
CA SER A 63 3.78 -12.44 6.27
C SER A 63 3.47 -10.95 6.35
N GLY A 64 3.00 -10.37 5.22
CA GLY A 64 2.51 -9.00 5.21
C GLY A 64 1.29 -8.81 6.10
N LEU A 65 0.48 -9.86 6.28
CA LEU A 65 -0.69 -9.79 7.15
C LEU A 65 -0.28 -9.61 8.62
N ASP A 66 0.77 -10.30 9.06
CA ASP A 66 1.29 -10.13 10.41
C ASP A 66 1.85 -8.72 10.60
N PHE A 67 2.53 -8.21 9.59
CA PHE A 67 3.05 -6.85 9.60
C PHE A 67 1.89 -5.83 9.74
N LEU A 68 0.81 -6.06 9.00
CA LEU A 68 -0.38 -5.20 9.08
C LEU A 68 -1.01 -5.24 10.49
N ARG A 69 -1.11 -6.43 11.08
CA ARG A 69 -1.61 -6.56 12.46
C ARG A 69 -0.78 -5.74 13.43
N ASP A 70 0.55 -5.82 13.29
CA ASP A 70 1.46 -5.07 14.16
C ASP A 70 1.29 -3.57 14.00
N LEU A 71 1.11 -3.10 12.77
CA LEU A 71 0.86 -1.69 12.52
C LEU A 71 -0.41 -1.20 13.21
N ARG A 72 -1.47 -2.02 13.18
CA ARG A 72 -2.75 -1.64 13.79
C ARG A 72 -2.70 -1.57 15.32
N LYS A 73 -1.73 -2.21 15.93
CA LYS A 73 -1.54 -2.17 17.39
C LYS A 73 -0.74 -0.95 17.86
N GLN A 74 -0.08 -0.26 16.95
CA GLN A 74 0.75 0.90 17.28
C GLN A 74 -0.04 2.18 17.08
N GLY A 75 0.03 3.11 18.04
CA GLY A 75 -0.76 4.33 18.00
C GLY A 75 -0.53 5.17 16.76
N GLY A 76 0.73 5.30 16.31
CA GLY A 76 1.09 6.13 15.17
C GLY A 76 0.64 5.56 13.82
N THR A 77 0.35 4.26 13.72
CA THR A 77 0.00 3.59 12.47
C THR A 77 -1.35 2.89 12.51
N ALA A 78 -2.08 3.03 13.63
CA ALA A 78 -3.36 2.34 13.81
C ALA A 78 -4.38 2.71 12.72
N ARG A 79 -4.29 3.89 12.15
CA ARG A 79 -5.21 4.38 11.12
C ARG A 79 -4.53 4.65 9.78
N LEU A 80 -3.29 4.21 9.61
CA LEU A 80 -2.58 4.41 8.35
C LEU A 80 -3.36 3.73 7.21
N PRO A 81 -3.68 4.46 6.12
CA PRO A 81 -4.30 3.82 4.96
C PRO A 81 -3.39 2.75 4.38
N VAL A 82 -3.94 1.54 4.22
CA VAL A 82 -3.21 0.41 3.65
C VAL A 82 -4.00 -0.19 2.51
N LEU A 83 -3.34 -0.34 1.36
CA LEU A 83 -3.87 -1.04 0.19
C LEU A 83 -3.10 -2.34 0.05
N VAL A 84 -3.78 -3.46 0.21
CA VAL A 84 -3.17 -4.77 0.10
C VAL A 84 -3.16 -5.21 -1.36
N LEU A 85 -1.98 -5.57 -1.86
CA LEU A 85 -1.77 -6.09 -3.21
C LEU A 85 -1.76 -7.61 -3.10
N THR A 86 -2.71 -8.28 -3.71
CA THR A 86 -2.90 -9.70 -3.44
C THR A 86 -3.23 -10.51 -4.67
N ALA A 87 -2.90 -11.81 -4.65
CA ALA A 87 -3.36 -12.75 -5.66
C ALA A 87 -4.76 -13.27 -5.30
N GLU A 88 -5.48 -13.77 -6.30
CA GLU A 88 -6.79 -14.36 -6.08
C GLU A 88 -6.69 -15.68 -5.30
N GLY A 89 -7.80 -16.07 -4.67
CA GLY A 89 -7.93 -17.39 -4.06
C GLY A 89 -7.59 -17.50 -2.59
N GLU A 90 -7.31 -16.37 -1.93
CA GLU A 90 -6.94 -16.40 -0.51
C GLU A 90 -8.00 -15.69 0.34
N ASP A 91 -9.26 -16.15 0.22
CA ASP A 91 -10.40 -15.46 0.83
C ASP A 91 -10.27 -15.21 2.34
N ARG A 92 -9.71 -16.17 3.06
CA ARG A 92 -9.51 -16.03 4.51
C ARG A 92 -8.57 -14.88 4.84
N ILE A 93 -7.46 -14.80 4.11
CA ILE A 93 -6.46 -13.75 4.29
C ILE A 93 -7.06 -12.39 3.93
N LEU A 94 -7.84 -12.35 2.84
CA LEU A 94 -8.48 -11.12 2.38
C LEU A 94 -9.50 -10.61 3.40
N ARG A 95 -10.28 -11.50 3.99
CA ARG A 95 -11.24 -11.12 5.03
C ARG A 95 -10.54 -10.54 6.24
N GLU A 96 -9.42 -11.14 6.64
CA GLU A 96 -8.65 -10.63 7.78
C GLU A 96 -8.06 -9.26 7.48
N ALA A 97 -7.52 -9.06 6.27
CA ALA A 97 -6.98 -7.76 5.85
C ALA A 97 -8.08 -6.68 5.89
N ARG A 98 -9.27 -6.99 5.40
CA ARG A 98 -10.41 -6.07 5.47
C ARG A 98 -10.80 -5.75 6.90
N ARG A 99 -10.79 -6.75 7.77
CA ARG A 99 -11.09 -6.57 9.19
C ARG A 99 -10.10 -5.62 9.83
N LEU A 100 -8.85 -5.62 9.35
CA LEU A 100 -7.82 -4.71 9.80
C LEU A 100 -7.88 -3.35 9.12
N GLY A 101 -8.94 -3.09 8.37
CA GLY A 101 -9.17 -1.79 7.76
C GLY A 101 -8.43 -1.54 6.45
N ALA A 102 -7.87 -2.58 5.82
CA ALA A 102 -7.16 -2.43 4.56
C ALA A 102 -8.13 -2.45 3.37
N ALA A 103 -7.83 -1.67 2.34
CA ALA A 103 -8.42 -1.83 1.02
C ALA A 103 -7.64 -2.90 0.27
N LEU A 104 -8.22 -3.45 -0.78
CA LEU A 104 -7.62 -4.55 -1.53
C LEU A 104 -7.59 -4.24 -3.03
N VAL A 105 -6.51 -4.67 -3.69
CA VAL A 105 -6.47 -4.73 -5.15
C VAL A 105 -5.85 -6.07 -5.54
N THR A 106 -6.47 -6.74 -6.52
CA THR A 106 -6.04 -8.07 -6.95
C THR A 106 -5.02 -7.95 -8.08
N LYS A 107 -3.94 -8.71 -7.98
CA LYS A 107 -2.97 -8.86 -9.07
C LYS A 107 -3.51 -9.82 -10.13
N PRO A 108 -3.29 -9.58 -11.40
CA PRO A 108 -2.66 -8.39 -11.98
C PRO A 108 -3.61 -7.20 -11.96
N PHE A 109 -3.07 -6.01 -11.77
CA PHE A 109 -3.85 -4.77 -11.80
C PHE A 109 -3.25 -3.80 -12.82
N SER A 110 -4.10 -2.91 -13.35
CA SER A 110 -3.62 -1.83 -14.19
C SER A 110 -3.14 -0.67 -13.32
N PRO A 111 -2.18 0.14 -13.79
CA PRO A 111 -1.80 1.35 -13.05
C PRO A 111 -2.98 2.28 -12.78
N THR A 112 -3.91 2.40 -13.74
CA THR A 112 -5.10 3.23 -13.58
C THR A 112 -5.96 2.75 -12.41
N LYS A 113 -6.24 1.44 -12.34
CA LYS A 113 -7.03 0.88 -11.26
C LYS A 113 -6.34 1.09 -9.91
N LEU A 114 -5.03 0.91 -9.87
CA LEU A 114 -4.26 1.12 -8.65
C LEU A 114 -4.36 2.57 -8.18
N SER A 115 -4.18 3.54 -9.09
CA SER A 115 -4.24 4.96 -8.74
C SER A 115 -5.63 5.36 -8.25
N GLN A 116 -6.68 4.78 -8.82
CA GLN A 116 -8.06 5.01 -8.36
C GLN A 116 -8.24 4.53 -6.91
N ARG A 117 -7.74 3.34 -6.61
CA ARG A 117 -7.82 2.80 -5.25
C ARG A 117 -7.06 3.65 -4.25
N ILE A 118 -5.89 4.14 -4.63
CA ILE A 118 -5.11 5.03 -3.78
C ILE A 118 -5.87 6.33 -3.52
N ALA A 119 -6.43 6.93 -4.57
CA ALA A 119 -7.21 8.17 -4.44
C ALA A 119 -8.42 7.97 -3.52
N MET A 120 -9.09 6.82 -3.63
CA MET A 120 -10.21 6.49 -2.76
C MET A 120 -9.78 6.38 -1.30
N MET A 121 -8.64 5.79 -1.03
CA MET A 121 -8.12 5.69 0.34
C MET A 121 -7.87 7.06 0.96
N PHE A 122 -7.43 8.02 0.17
CA PHE A 122 -7.20 9.38 0.64
C PHE A 122 -8.47 10.24 0.65
N GLY A 123 -9.59 9.71 0.17
CA GLY A 123 -10.83 10.46 0.09
C GLY A 123 -10.89 11.44 -1.06
N ASP A 124 -9.98 11.35 -2.01
CA ASP A 124 -9.94 12.24 -3.18
C ASP A 124 -11.01 11.88 -4.20
N ILE A 125 -11.42 10.61 -4.24
CA ILE A 125 -12.50 10.09 -5.08
C ILE A 125 -13.37 9.23 -4.19
N LYS A 126 -14.70 9.42 -4.28
CA LYS A 126 -15.63 8.56 -3.54
C LYS A 126 -15.94 7.31 -4.35
N GLU A 127 -16.18 6.21 -3.65
CA GLU A 127 -16.56 4.96 -4.29
C GLU A 127 -17.86 5.17 -5.09
N GLY A 128 -17.84 4.68 -6.34
CA GLY A 128 -18.99 4.80 -7.23
C GLY A 128 -19.06 6.08 -8.03
N GLU A 129 -18.20 7.07 -7.78
CA GLU A 129 -18.18 8.28 -8.58
C GLU A 129 -17.49 8.02 -9.93
N PRO A 130 -18.04 8.56 -11.03
CA PRO A 130 -17.34 8.49 -12.32
C PRO A 130 -16.11 9.40 -12.28
N GLU A 131 -15.13 9.04 -13.05
CA GLU A 131 -13.92 9.84 -13.19
C GLU A 131 -14.07 10.97 -14.18
#